data_22a49304203d64a27d11956b1bf67992
#
_entry.id   22a49304203d64a27d11956b1bf67992
#
_cell.length_a   1.000
_cell.length_b   1.000
_cell.length_c   1.000
_cell.angle_alpha   90.00
_cell.angle_beta   90.00
_cell.angle_gamma   90.00
#
_symmetry.space_group_name_H-M   'P 1'
#
loop_
_entity.id
_entity.type
_entity.pdbx_description
1 polymer ?
#
loop_
_entity_poly.entity_id
_entity_poly.type
_entity_poly.pdbx_seq_one_letter_code
_entity_poly.pdbx_strand_id
1 'polypeptide(L)'
;MNQVWKKRITIALICLASFVMYIVLGYVHYETNDDIGFNSIAGGPLANSEKLFFINVLYGWILKVFYSITNGINWYLWIMLVLNVIGLTSLCIVISQDFDIKKSVLITVIINIAVGGQVYNDLQFTKNASFLLVVGFVVMADSIRKTKGIHISKFIVGLIFFLLGYMIRVESFTILIPYFALYILAVVVSRIICDRRNKSKVSIKRFISCVIVPAVIVLISMSIVRGVDYYVMHSSEEWKTYWNYHALRSDLRDRGTPDYESNKDMYDSIGWDENELNLFRFWITADDAFDYDHLKTIYDAKGKDESFTFKFDEAFMQSYYDNFYKKTVREFSYPYVYIVILLGVLLATNWAGILYVIGSIMVILIEYGYLVAIARVLWRVEFGMWLAMLVLLSLFLMKNYSKESVFAKLVEKCKRGIEKRQEAEKEEKKPDIAGIFSKLIWILAILLFVERGILLVGDFIEIKGGHFTEVTENPAADFIDYTRNDGKIYYIDNLTFDNKFRSVFDIRGDLSIFGEKYVGLGGWMVPSPVWYDNYNGDVPQIKDLYLKDNIYFVDCNNTNGYILGLLQKRYDPRIEVELVDFFEGIGVWHFYISE
;
A
#
# COMPACT_ATOMS: atom_id res chain seq x y z
N MET A 1 18.86 12.81 -33.32
CA MET A 1 17.94 12.70 -32.18
C MET A 1 18.28 13.80 -31.17
N ASN A 2 17.32 14.63 -30.75
CA ASN A 2 17.55 15.74 -29.82
C ASN A 2 18.08 15.17 -28.47
N GLN A 3 19.03 15.85 -27.81
CA GLN A 3 19.62 15.41 -26.53
C GLN A 3 18.58 15.14 -25.44
N VAL A 4 17.48 15.87 -25.45
CA VAL A 4 16.36 15.66 -24.51
C VAL A 4 15.70 14.29 -24.72
N TRP A 5 15.47 13.92 -25.99
CA TRP A 5 14.89 12.61 -26.31
C TRP A 5 15.85 11.46 -25.99
N LYS A 6 17.15 11.64 -26.30
CA LYS A 6 18.18 10.65 -25.93
C LYS A 6 18.17 10.38 -24.43
N LYS A 7 18.13 11.43 -23.61
CA LYS A 7 18.07 11.31 -22.14
C LYS A 7 16.81 10.55 -21.67
N ARG A 8 15.62 10.91 -22.18
CA ARG A 8 14.36 10.26 -21.81
C ARG A 8 14.34 8.77 -22.19
N ILE A 9 14.82 8.43 -23.36
CA ILE A 9 14.92 7.03 -23.81
C ILE A 9 15.90 6.26 -22.92
N THR A 10 17.06 6.83 -22.59
CA THR A 10 18.03 6.20 -21.68
C THR A 10 17.39 5.91 -20.30
N ILE A 11 16.66 6.88 -19.72
CA ILE A 11 15.94 6.69 -18.45
C ILE A 11 14.91 5.56 -18.58
N ALA A 12 14.11 5.56 -19.63
CA ALA A 12 13.08 4.53 -19.83
C ALA A 12 13.70 3.13 -19.97
N LEU A 13 14.82 3.02 -20.70
CA LEU A 13 15.54 1.75 -20.85
C LEU A 13 16.12 1.25 -19.51
N ILE A 14 16.63 2.14 -18.65
CA ILE A 14 17.11 1.76 -17.33
C ILE A 14 15.95 1.29 -16.45
N CYS A 15 14.81 2.00 -16.43
CA CYS A 15 13.64 1.58 -15.68
C CYS A 15 13.09 0.23 -16.17
N LEU A 16 13.06 0.01 -17.48
CA LEU A 16 12.65 -1.27 -18.06
C LEU A 16 13.63 -2.39 -17.73
N ALA A 17 14.94 -2.14 -17.82
CA ALA A 17 15.97 -3.13 -17.44
C ALA A 17 15.87 -3.46 -15.92
N SER A 18 15.66 -2.45 -15.09
CA SER A 18 15.43 -2.64 -13.65
C SER A 18 14.17 -3.48 -13.40
N PHE A 19 13.05 -3.17 -14.05
CA PHE A 19 11.83 -3.97 -13.97
C PHE A 19 12.08 -5.44 -14.34
N VAL A 20 12.71 -5.70 -15.48
CA VAL A 20 13.05 -7.07 -15.90
C VAL A 20 13.95 -7.76 -14.86
N MET A 21 14.92 -7.04 -14.30
CA MET A 21 15.80 -7.57 -13.25
C MET A 21 14.99 -7.98 -12.00
N TYR A 22 14.08 -7.13 -11.53
CA TYR A 22 13.25 -7.43 -10.36
C TYR A 22 12.30 -8.62 -10.62
N ILE A 23 11.73 -8.74 -11.82
CA ILE A 23 10.85 -9.87 -12.17
C ILE A 23 11.63 -11.18 -12.30
N VAL A 24 12.84 -11.15 -12.89
CA VAL A 24 13.62 -12.38 -13.20
C VAL A 24 14.43 -12.85 -12.00
N LEU A 25 15.00 -11.91 -11.24
CA LEU A 25 15.89 -12.21 -10.11
C LEU A 25 15.19 -12.13 -8.76
N GLY A 26 14.13 -11.34 -8.66
CA GLY A 26 13.37 -11.16 -7.44
C GLY A 26 12.21 -12.14 -7.32
N TYR A 27 11.57 -12.12 -6.17
CA TYR A 27 10.37 -12.88 -5.88
C TYR A 27 9.15 -11.94 -5.92
N VAL A 28 8.23 -12.20 -6.86
CA VAL A 28 7.03 -11.37 -7.04
C VAL A 28 5.86 -12.01 -6.33
N HIS A 29 5.34 -11.33 -5.34
CA HIS A 29 4.22 -11.80 -4.51
C HIS A 29 3.27 -10.66 -4.15
N TYR A 30 2.06 -11.02 -3.71
CA TYR A 30 1.18 -10.07 -3.05
C TYR A 30 1.45 -10.07 -1.54
N GLU A 31 1.54 -8.87 -0.95
CA GLU A 31 1.70 -8.72 0.51
C GLU A 31 0.51 -9.30 1.28
N THR A 32 -0.70 -9.24 0.67
CA THR A 32 -1.94 -9.71 1.28
C THR A 32 -2.84 -10.40 0.26
N ASN A 33 -3.76 -11.24 0.75
CA ASN A 33 -4.79 -11.95 -0.01
C ASN A 33 -5.83 -11.05 -0.69
N ASP A 34 -5.99 -9.82 -0.23
CA ASP A 34 -6.96 -8.89 -0.83
C ASP A 34 -6.76 -8.79 -2.34
N ASP A 35 -5.51 -8.73 -2.80
CA ASP A 35 -5.16 -8.62 -4.22
C ASP A 35 -5.55 -9.89 -5.01
N ILE A 36 -5.45 -11.07 -4.39
CA ILE A 36 -5.93 -12.34 -4.97
C ILE A 36 -7.46 -12.30 -5.10
N GLY A 37 -8.16 -11.85 -4.06
CA GLY A 37 -9.60 -11.72 -4.05
C GLY A 37 -10.10 -10.77 -5.15
N PHE A 38 -9.49 -9.59 -5.30
CA PHE A 38 -9.87 -8.65 -6.37
C PHE A 38 -9.62 -9.21 -7.76
N ASN A 39 -8.52 -9.90 -7.97
CA ASN A 39 -8.24 -10.57 -9.24
C ASN A 39 -9.30 -11.62 -9.56
N SER A 40 -9.67 -12.45 -8.58
CA SER A 40 -10.67 -13.51 -8.73
C SER A 40 -12.06 -12.95 -9.03
N ILE A 41 -12.45 -11.84 -8.42
CA ILE A 41 -13.74 -11.18 -8.70
C ILE A 41 -13.74 -10.53 -10.08
N ALA A 42 -12.66 -9.83 -10.46
CA ALA A 42 -12.61 -9.10 -11.73
C ALA A 42 -12.52 -10.02 -12.95
N GLY A 43 -11.73 -11.08 -12.88
CA GLY A 43 -11.35 -11.91 -14.02
C GLY A 43 -11.79 -13.35 -13.94
N GLY A 44 -12.27 -13.74 -12.81
CA GLY A 44 -12.44 -15.14 -12.52
C GLY A 44 -13.87 -15.64 -12.50
N PRO A 45 -14.02 -16.81 -11.93
CA PRO A 45 -15.27 -17.54 -11.80
C PRO A 45 -16.23 -16.88 -10.83
N LEU A 46 -15.72 -16.01 -9.96
CA LEU A 46 -16.52 -15.26 -9.00
C LEU A 46 -17.18 -14.07 -9.71
N ALA A 47 -18.21 -14.32 -10.51
CA ALA A 47 -19.16 -13.36 -11.06
C ALA A 47 -18.64 -12.33 -12.08
N ASN A 48 -17.35 -12.30 -12.45
CA ASN A 48 -16.77 -11.29 -13.37
C ASN A 48 -17.34 -9.88 -13.09
N SER A 49 -17.19 -9.43 -11.86
CA SER A 49 -17.81 -8.20 -11.36
C SER A 49 -16.84 -7.03 -11.39
N GLU A 50 -17.34 -5.85 -11.71
CA GLU A 50 -16.62 -4.59 -11.54
C GLU A 50 -16.64 -4.09 -10.09
N LYS A 51 -17.44 -4.70 -9.22
CA LYS A 51 -17.62 -4.27 -7.82
C LYS A 51 -16.58 -4.95 -6.91
N LEU A 52 -15.41 -4.35 -6.83
CA LEU A 52 -14.25 -4.90 -6.13
C LEU A 52 -14.14 -4.41 -4.67
N PHE A 53 -15.25 -4.04 -4.04
CA PHE A 53 -15.37 -3.63 -2.63
C PHE A 53 -14.54 -2.39 -2.25
N PHE A 54 -13.23 -2.50 -2.13
CA PHE A 54 -12.32 -1.42 -1.69
C PHE A 54 -11.72 -0.63 -2.85
N ILE A 55 -11.91 -1.11 -4.07
CA ILE A 55 -11.47 -0.47 -5.30
C ILE A 55 -12.68 0.14 -5.99
N ASN A 56 -12.54 1.37 -6.48
CA ASN A 56 -13.59 2.09 -7.17
C ASN A 56 -14.11 1.33 -8.39
N VAL A 57 -15.40 1.33 -8.59
CA VAL A 57 -16.09 0.61 -9.68
C VAL A 57 -15.58 0.98 -11.08
N LEU A 58 -15.12 2.22 -11.29
CA LEU A 58 -14.52 2.64 -12.56
C LEU A 58 -13.22 1.89 -12.86
N TYR A 59 -12.40 1.61 -11.85
CA TYR A 59 -11.21 0.77 -12.03
C TYR A 59 -11.60 -0.69 -12.28
N GLY A 60 -12.64 -1.17 -11.60
CA GLY A 60 -13.22 -2.49 -11.88
C GLY A 60 -13.73 -2.63 -13.31
N TRP A 61 -14.36 -1.60 -13.88
CA TRP A 61 -14.76 -1.59 -15.29
C TRP A 61 -13.56 -1.64 -16.25
N ILE A 62 -12.47 -0.96 -15.93
CA ILE A 62 -11.23 -1.07 -16.71
C ILE A 62 -10.75 -2.53 -16.72
N LEU A 63 -10.66 -3.17 -15.57
CA LEU A 63 -10.26 -4.57 -15.47
C LEU A 63 -11.21 -5.50 -16.25
N LYS A 64 -12.50 -5.32 -16.09
CA LYS A 64 -13.52 -6.11 -16.78
C LYS A 64 -13.38 -6.05 -18.31
N VAL A 65 -13.05 -4.87 -18.87
CA VAL A 65 -12.78 -4.73 -20.32
C VAL A 65 -11.58 -5.60 -20.73
N PHE A 66 -10.51 -5.61 -19.95
CA PHE A 66 -9.35 -6.45 -20.27
C PHE A 66 -9.64 -7.95 -20.11
N TYR A 67 -10.37 -8.35 -19.07
CA TYR A 67 -10.76 -9.74 -18.86
C TYR A 67 -11.79 -10.22 -19.91
N SER A 68 -12.58 -9.33 -20.50
CA SER A 68 -13.45 -9.70 -21.63
C SER A 68 -12.70 -10.06 -22.92
N ILE A 69 -11.42 -9.65 -23.04
CA ILE A 69 -10.55 -10.04 -24.16
C ILE A 69 -10.03 -11.45 -23.96
N THR A 70 -9.53 -11.77 -22.77
CA THR A 70 -9.07 -13.11 -22.40
C THR A 70 -8.93 -13.24 -20.87
N ASN A 71 -9.34 -14.38 -20.33
CA ASN A 71 -9.13 -14.73 -18.93
C ASN A 71 -7.79 -15.48 -18.71
N GLY A 72 -7.07 -15.82 -19.79
CA GLY A 72 -5.78 -16.52 -19.70
C GLY A 72 -4.60 -15.64 -19.25
N ILE A 73 -4.85 -14.36 -18.97
CA ILE A 73 -3.85 -13.39 -18.51
C ILE A 73 -4.35 -12.77 -17.20
N ASN A 74 -3.51 -12.75 -16.18
CA ASN A 74 -3.77 -12.01 -14.95
C ASN A 74 -3.65 -10.50 -15.23
N TRP A 75 -4.74 -9.88 -15.73
CA TRP A 75 -4.76 -8.47 -16.09
C TRP A 75 -4.62 -7.56 -14.87
N TYR A 76 -5.12 -7.97 -13.72
CA TYR A 76 -4.95 -7.22 -12.47
C TYR A 76 -3.47 -7.00 -12.16
N LEU A 77 -2.67 -8.06 -12.20
CA LEU A 77 -1.22 -8.02 -12.00
C LEU A 77 -0.52 -7.17 -13.07
N TRP A 78 -0.79 -7.47 -14.35
CA TRP A 78 -0.05 -6.84 -15.43
C TRP A 78 -0.35 -5.35 -15.59
N ILE A 79 -1.60 -4.92 -15.35
CA ILE A 79 -1.95 -3.49 -15.34
C ILE A 79 -1.21 -2.78 -14.20
N MET A 80 -1.17 -3.37 -12.99
CA MET A 80 -0.42 -2.83 -11.86
C MET A 80 1.06 -2.67 -12.20
N LEU A 81 1.71 -3.71 -12.73
CA LEU A 81 3.13 -3.68 -13.08
C LEU A 81 3.45 -2.68 -14.19
N VAL A 82 2.63 -2.63 -15.24
CA VAL A 82 2.80 -1.67 -16.36
C VAL A 82 2.65 -0.24 -15.86
N LEU A 83 1.64 0.06 -15.04
CA LEU A 83 1.47 1.38 -14.43
C LEU A 83 2.66 1.76 -13.55
N ASN A 84 3.23 0.79 -12.81
CA ASN A 84 4.41 1.02 -11.99
C ASN A 84 5.65 1.34 -12.84
N VAL A 85 5.89 0.63 -13.93
CA VAL A 85 7.02 0.93 -14.86
C VAL A 85 6.89 2.32 -15.47
N ILE A 86 5.69 2.65 -15.98
CA ILE A 86 5.44 3.95 -16.60
C ILE A 86 5.51 5.07 -15.55
N GLY A 87 4.97 4.81 -14.35
CA GLY A 87 5.00 5.73 -13.22
C GLY A 87 6.42 6.03 -12.77
N LEU A 88 7.24 4.99 -12.54
CA LEU A 88 8.63 5.16 -12.08
C LEU A 88 9.49 5.84 -13.15
N THR A 89 9.29 5.51 -14.43
CA THR A 89 9.93 6.20 -15.55
C THR A 89 9.56 7.69 -15.58
N SER A 90 8.29 8.00 -15.40
CA SER A 90 7.79 9.38 -15.37
C SER A 90 8.39 10.17 -14.20
N LEU A 91 8.47 9.56 -13.03
CA LEU A 91 9.09 10.12 -11.84
C LEU A 91 10.57 10.42 -12.07
N CYS A 92 11.34 9.45 -12.59
CA CYS A 92 12.75 9.61 -12.91
C CYS A 92 12.99 10.71 -13.93
N ILE A 93 12.14 10.82 -14.97
CA ILE A 93 12.23 11.90 -15.98
C ILE A 93 11.99 13.27 -15.33
N VAL A 94 11.00 13.40 -14.44
CA VAL A 94 10.67 14.68 -13.79
C VAL A 94 11.76 15.09 -12.80
N ILE A 95 12.25 14.17 -11.97
CA ILE A 95 13.28 14.46 -10.97
C ILE A 95 14.59 14.85 -11.63
N SER A 96 14.97 14.16 -12.71
CA SER A 96 16.27 14.33 -13.37
C SER A 96 16.29 15.35 -14.52
N GLN A 97 15.17 16.05 -14.78
CA GLN A 97 15.02 16.86 -16.00
C GLN A 97 16.07 17.97 -16.18
N ASP A 98 16.52 18.58 -15.09
CA ASP A 98 17.45 19.71 -15.09
C ASP A 98 18.93 19.28 -15.03
N PHE A 99 19.21 17.98 -15.00
CA PHE A 99 20.56 17.42 -14.95
C PHE A 99 21.04 16.92 -16.32
N ASP A 100 22.36 16.81 -16.47
CA ASP A 100 22.99 16.14 -17.60
C ASP A 100 22.69 14.64 -17.62
N ILE A 101 23.00 13.95 -18.72
CA ILE A 101 22.64 12.54 -18.90
C ILE A 101 23.30 11.63 -17.85
N LYS A 102 24.57 11.91 -17.45
CA LYS A 102 25.30 11.06 -16.48
C LYS A 102 24.65 11.12 -15.10
N LYS A 103 24.32 12.35 -14.63
CA LYS A 103 23.61 12.54 -13.36
C LYS A 103 22.19 11.97 -13.43
N SER A 104 21.51 12.12 -14.56
CA SER A 104 20.18 11.56 -14.75
C SER A 104 20.18 10.04 -14.68
N VAL A 105 21.19 9.36 -15.25
CA VAL A 105 21.38 7.91 -15.12
C VAL A 105 21.58 7.52 -13.66
N LEU A 106 22.49 8.20 -12.95
CA LEU A 106 22.75 7.92 -11.53
C LEU A 106 21.49 8.09 -10.67
N ILE A 107 20.76 9.19 -10.84
CA ILE A 107 19.50 9.45 -10.12
C ILE A 107 18.47 8.36 -10.43
N THR A 108 18.35 7.93 -11.70
CA THR A 108 17.43 6.88 -12.10
C THR A 108 17.77 5.55 -11.45
N VAL A 109 19.04 5.18 -11.41
CA VAL A 109 19.49 3.95 -10.74
C VAL A 109 19.19 4.01 -9.23
N ILE A 110 19.49 5.14 -8.56
CA ILE A 110 19.20 5.32 -7.14
C ILE A 110 17.71 5.17 -6.85
N ILE A 111 16.83 5.81 -7.63
CA ILE A 111 15.38 5.73 -7.44
C ILE A 111 14.89 4.29 -7.65
N ASN A 112 15.38 3.60 -8.70
CA ASN A 112 14.99 2.21 -8.94
C ASN A 112 15.42 1.27 -7.82
N ILE A 113 16.61 1.45 -7.25
CA ILE A 113 17.07 0.67 -6.08
C ILE A 113 16.22 1.00 -4.85
N ALA A 114 15.90 2.28 -4.62
CA ALA A 114 15.15 2.71 -3.43
C ALA A 114 13.68 2.30 -3.44
N VAL A 115 13.06 2.13 -4.59
CA VAL A 115 11.61 1.96 -4.71
C VAL A 115 11.24 0.66 -5.44
N GLY A 116 12.14 0.13 -6.28
CA GLY A 116 11.85 -0.97 -7.20
C GLY A 116 11.33 -2.23 -6.52
N GLY A 117 11.92 -2.67 -5.41
CA GLY A 117 11.45 -3.85 -4.67
C GLY A 117 10.00 -3.73 -4.23
N GLN A 118 9.59 -2.55 -3.74
CA GLN A 118 8.25 -2.30 -3.24
C GLN A 118 7.18 -2.16 -4.33
N VAL A 119 7.58 -1.80 -5.55
CA VAL A 119 6.63 -1.60 -6.67
C VAL A 119 6.64 -2.75 -7.69
N TYR A 120 7.62 -3.66 -7.62
CA TYR A 120 7.73 -4.77 -8.56
C TYR A 120 7.69 -6.16 -7.93
N ASN A 121 8.16 -6.33 -6.70
CA ASN A 121 8.22 -7.62 -6.02
C ASN A 121 7.17 -7.77 -4.93
N ASP A 122 7.10 -6.82 -4.01
CA ASP A 122 6.19 -6.84 -2.89
C ASP A 122 4.93 -6.01 -3.22
N LEU A 123 4.04 -6.62 -3.99
CA LEU A 123 2.86 -5.96 -4.58
C LEU A 123 1.70 -5.87 -3.60
N GLN A 124 1.03 -4.73 -3.60
CA GLN A 124 -0.18 -4.54 -2.83
C GLN A 124 -0.95 -3.30 -3.34
N PHE A 125 -2.26 -3.40 -3.47
CA PHE A 125 -3.09 -2.35 -4.07
C PHE A 125 -2.99 -1.00 -3.35
N THR A 126 -2.86 -0.96 -2.01
CA THR A 126 -2.69 0.29 -1.25
C THR A 126 -1.33 0.96 -1.54
N LYS A 127 -0.26 0.16 -1.66
CA LYS A 127 1.06 0.66 -2.08
C LYS A 127 1.02 1.20 -3.51
N ASN A 128 0.39 0.46 -4.41
CA ASN A 128 0.20 0.87 -5.80
C ASN A 128 -0.60 2.18 -5.91
N ALA A 129 -1.69 2.30 -5.16
CA ALA A 129 -2.48 3.53 -5.08
C ALA A 129 -1.62 4.73 -4.63
N SER A 130 -0.89 4.58 -3.53
CA SER A 130 0.00 5.62 -3.00
C SER A 130 1.08 6.01 -4.00
N PHE A 131 1.70 5.02 -4.65
CA PHE A 131 2.70 5.26 -5.69
C PHE A 131 2.14 6.09 -6.86
N LEU A 132 0.99 5.69 -7.40
CA LEU A 132 0.35 6.38 -8.53
C LEU A 132 -0.11 7.80 -8.14
N LEU A 133 -0.63 8.01 -6.92
CA LEU A 133 -0.97 9.33 -6.38
C LEU A 133 0.25 10.25 -6.33
N VAL A 134 1.37 9.76 -5.81
CA VAL A 134 2.63 10.53 -5.74
C VAL A 134 3.15 10.85 -7.13
N VAL A 135 3.20 9.87 -8.04
CA VAL A 135 3.60 10.07 -9.44
C VAL A 135 2.71 11.10 -10.12
N GLY A 136 1.40 10.96 -10.00
CA GLY A 136 0.42 11.87 -10.58
C GLY A 136 0.60 13.29 -10.08
N PHE A 137 0.74 13.47 -8.76
CA PHE A 137 1.00 14.77 -8.15
C PHE A 137 2.30 15.40 -8.67
N VAL A 138 3.38 14.65 -8.72
CA VAL A 138 4.70 15.11 -9.19
C VAL A 138 4.64 15.55 -10.66
N VAL A 139 4.00 14.78 -11.52
CA VAL A 139 3.85 15.10 -12.95
C VAL A 139 2.95 16.33 -13.14
N MET A 140 1.86 16.46 -12.36
CA MET A 140 1.03 17.68 -12.35
C MET A 140 1.81 18.89 -11.86
N ALA A 141 2.54 18.78 -10.76
CA ALA A 141 3.38 19.86 -10.23
C ALA A 141 4.46 20.29 -11.22
N ASP A 142 5.05 19.35 -11.97
CA ASP A 142 6.01 19.65 -13.03
C ASP A 142 5.38 20.30 -14.27
N SER A 143 4.08 20.11 -14.49
CA SER A 143 3.36 20.77 -15.59
C SER A 143 3.29 22.28 -15.42
N ILE A 144 3.42 22.80 -14.19
CA ILE A 144 3.33 24.21 -13.84
C ILE A 144 4.69 24.89 -14.07
N ARG A 145 4.82 25.58 -15.19
CA ARG A 145 6.08 26.25 -15.58
C ARG A 145 6.20 27.66 -15.00
N LYS A 146 7.43 28.02 -14.64
CA LYS A 146 7.76 29.33 -14.05
C LYS A 146 7.33 30.53 -14.92
N THR A 147 7.33 30.39 -16.23
CA THR A 147 7.14 31.51 -17.18
C THR A 147 5.98 31.39 -18.17
N LYS A 148 5.52 30.18 -18.48
CA LYS A 148 4.60 29.90 -19.61
C LYS A 148 3.23 29.31 -19.21
N GLY A 149 2.86 29.29 -17.93
CA GLY A 149 1.61 28.67 -17.46
C GLY A 149 1.69 27.15 -17.37
N ILE A 150 0.56 26.48 -17.56
CA ILE A 150 0.43 25.02 -17.42
C ILE A 150 0.70 24.33 -18.76
N HIS A 151 1.48 23.25 -18.72
CA HIS A 151 1.67 22.37 -19.86
C HIS A 151 0.56 21.30 -19.84
N ILE A 152 -0.52 21.56 -20.59
CA ILE A 152 -1.78 20.80 -20.53
C ILE A 152 -1.58 19.29 -20.67
N SER A 153 -0.80 18.80 -21.65
CA SER A 153 -0.60 17.35 -21.84
C SER A 153 0.07 16.68 -20.63
N LYS A 154 1.05 17.33 -20.01
CA LYS A 154 1.66 16.82 -18.76
C LYS A 154 0.66 16.83 -17.59
N PHE A 155 -0.14 17.88 -17.49
CA PHE A 155 -1.16 17.97 -16.47
C PHE A 155 -2.18 16.82 -16.59
N ILE A 156 -2.65 16.56 -17.82
CA ILE A 156 -3.60 15.45 -18.09
C ILE A 156 -2.96 14.10 -17.73
N VAL A 157 -1.72 13.85 -18.13
CA VAL A 157 -1.01 12.60 -17.77
C VAL A 157 -0.90 12.46 -16.24
N GLY A 158 -0.50 13.53 -15.55
CA GLY A 158 -0.45 13.52 -14.09
C GLY A 158 -1.81 13.30 -13.43
N LEU A 159 -2.87 13.92 -13.97
CA LEU A 159 -4.23 13.73 -13.50
C LEU A 159 -4.70 12.28 -13.69
N ILE A 160 -4.38 11.65 -14.82
CA ILE A 160 -4.71 10.23 -15.05
C ILE A 160 -4.05 9.34 -13.99
N PHE A 161 -2.74 9.47 -13.75
CA PHE A 161 -2.07 8.70 -12.69
C PHE A 161 -2.69 8.95 -11.33
N PHE A 162 -2.97 10.21 -11.02
CA PHE A 162 -3.56 10.60 -9.74
C PHE A 162 -4.95 9.99 -9.54
N LEU A 163 -5.81 10.03 -10.56
CA LEU A 163 -7.14 9.45 -10.51
C LEU A 163 -7.10 7.92 -10.47
N LEU A 164 -6.17 7.27 -11.18
CA LEU A 164 -5.96 5.82 -11.08
C LEU A 164 -5.60 5.42 -9.64
N GLY A 165 -4.64 6.11 -9.02
CA GLY A 165 -4.31 5.87 -7.61
C GLY A 165 -5.49 6.11 -6.67
N TYR A 166 -6.26 7.18 -6.89
CA TYR A 166 -7.46 7.50 -6.12
C TYR A 166 -8.57 6.45 -6.27
N MET A 167 -8.75 5.90 -7.48
CA MET A 167 -9.71 4.83 -7.76
C MET A 167 -9.30 3.50 -7.10
N ILE A 168 -8.00 3.21 -7.04
CA ILE A 168 -7.51 1.99 -6.40
C ILE A 168 -7.72 2.05 -4.88
N ARG A 169 -7.41 3.20 -4.23
CA ARG A 169 -7.58 3.32 -2.78
C ARG A 169 -7.76 4.79 -2.34
N VAL A 170 -8.96 5.13 -1.90
CA VAL A 170 -9.29 6.50 -1.44
C VAL A 170 -8.52 6.86 -0.17
N GLU A 171 -8.37 5.92 0.76
CA GLU A 171 -7.67 6.14 2.03
C GLU A 171 -6.19 6.49 1.83
N SER A 172 -5.55 5.95 0.79
CA SER A 172 -4.18 6.34 0.41
C SER A 172 -4.07 7.82 0.08
N PHE A 173 -5.09 8.39 -0.59
CA PHE A 173 -5.11 9.83 -0.84
C PHE A 173 -5.22 10.62 0.47
N THR A 174 -6.08 10.18 1.40
CA THR A 174 -6.30 10.88 2.68
C THR A 174 -4.99 11.03 3.47
N ILE A 175 -4.21 9.95 3.56
CA ILE A 175 -2.89 9.94 4.22
C ILE A 175 -1.88 10.83 3.49
N LEU A 176 -1.98 10.98 2.18
CA LEU A 176 -1.02 11.77 1.40
C LEU A 176 -1.35 13.27 1.35
N ILE A 177 -2.55 13.70 1.75
CA ILE A 177 -2.97 15.11 1.74
C ILE A 177 -1.97 16.04 2.46
N PRO A 178 -1.49 15.75 3.69
CA PRO A 178 -0.57 16.64 4.38
C PRO A 178 0.74 16.88 3.63
N TYR A 179 1.29 15.85 2.98
CA TYR A 179 2.51 15.96 2.18
C TYR A 179 2.31 16.84 0.94
N PHE A 180 1.20 16.63 0.23
CA PHE A 180 0.86 17.42 -0.95
C PHE A 180 0.62 18.89 -0.59
N ALA A 181 -0.15 19.14 0.47
CA ALA A 181 -0.44 20.48 0.97
C ALA A 181 0.84 21.20 1.41
N LEU A 182 1.69 20.52 2.18
CA LEU A 182 2.95 21.07 2.65
C LEU A 182 3.91 21.40 1.49
N TYR A 183 3.98 20.52 0.47
CA TYR A 183 4.78 20.79 -0.74
C TYR A 183 4.28 22.02 -1.48
N ILE A 184 2.97 22.13 -1.73
CA ILE A 184 2.38 23.30 -2.38
C ILE A 184 2.69 24.58 -1.59
N LEU A 185 2.49 24.55 -0.27
CA LEU A 185 2.78 25.67 0.62
C LEU A 185 4.27 26.08 0.52
N ALA A 186 5.18 25.11 0.61
CA ALA A 186 6.61 25.36 0.53
C ALA A 186 7.02 26.00 -0.82
N VAL A 187 6.47 25.50 -1.93
CA VAL A 187 6.72 26.06 -3.27
C VAL A 187 6.17 27.47 -3.38
N VAL A 188 4.96 27.75 -2.88
CA VAL A 188 4.34 29.08 -2.91
C VAL A 188 5.15 30.06 -2.07
N VAL A 189 5.48 29.71 -0.82
CA VAL A 189 6.26 30.55 0.10
C VAL A 189 7.66 30.82 -0.45
N SER A 190 8.35 29.80 -0.93
CA SER A 190 9.67 29.94 -1.57
C SER A 190 9.62 30.92 -2.74
N ARG A 191 8.55 30.88 -3.54
CA ARG A 191 8.35 31.78 -4.67
C ARG A 191 8.08 33.22 -4.22
N ILE A 192 7.23 33.43 -3.20
CA ILE A 192 6.97 34.77 -2.64
C ILE A 192 8.28 35.40 -2.14
N ILE A 193 9.13 34.61 -1.45
CA ILE A 193 10.43 35.09 -0.97
C ILE A 193 11.34 35.49 -2.14
N CYS A 194 11.42 34.64 -3.19
CA CYS A 194 12.21 34.93 -4.37
C CYS A 194 11.72 36.19 -5.12
N ASP A 195 10.39 36.31 -5.30
CA ASP A 195 9.80 37.46 -6.01
C ASP A 195 10.01 38.77 -5.23
N ARG A 196 9.91 38.76 -3.90
CA ARG A 196 10.23 39.91 -3.05
C ARG A 196 11.70 40.33 -3.16
N ARG A 197 12.64 39.36 -3.19
CA ARG A 197 14.07 39.64 -3.38
C ARG A 197 14.35 40.30 -4.73
N ASN A 198 13.68 39.83 -5.77
CA ASN A 198 13.86 40.34 -7.14
C ASN A 198 13.01 41.58 -7.44
N LYS A 199 12.33 42.16 -6.44
CA LYS A 199 11.40 43.29 -6.59
C LYS A 199 10.33 43.09 -7.66
N SER A 200 9.99 41.82 -7.95
CA SER A 200 8.94 41.46 -8.89
C SER A 200 7.59 41.39 -8.19
N LYS A 201 6.53 41.88 -8.85
CA LYS A 201 5.17 41.79 -8.30
C LYS A 201 4.65 40.36 -8.49
N VAL A 202 4.28 39.71 -7.38
CA VAL A 202 3.53 38.45 -7.45
C VAL A 202 2.21 38.68 -8.19
N SER A 203 2.02 38.03 -9.32
CA SER A 203 0.77 38.14 -10.07
C SER A 203 -0.29 37.22 -9.44
N ILE A 204 -1.29 37.79 -8.79
CA ILE A 204 -2.45 37.06 -8.24
C ILE A 204 -3.11 36.23 -9.34
N LYS A 205 -3.29 36.80 -10.53
CA LYS A 205 -3.85 36.09 -11.69
C LYS A 205 -3.07 34.80 -12.00
N ARG A 206 -1.76 34.83 -11.87
CA ARG A 206 -0.90 33.68 -12.12
C ARG A 206 -0.99 32.64 -10.99
N PHE A 207 -1.10 33.07 -9.74
CA PHE A 207 -1.35 32.17 -8.62
C PHE A 207 -2.68 31.43 -8.79
N ILE A 208 -3.75 32.15 -9.13
CA ILE A 208 -5.06 31.54 -9.42
C ILE A 208 -4.95 30.53 -10.56
N SER A 209 -4.37 30.89 -11.70
CA SER A 209 -4.31 30.01 -12.87
C SER A 209 -3.40 28.79 -12.68
N CYS A 210 -2.35 28.90 -11.88
CA CYS A 210 -1.36 27.81 -11.75
C CYS A 210 -1.55 26.92 -10.50
N VAL A 211 -2.32 27.35 -9.52
CA VAL A 211 -2.55 26.59 -8.27
C VAL A 211 -4.03 26.30 -8.08
N ILE A 212 -4.87 27.33 -8.07
CA ILE A 212 -6.30 27.17 -7.74
C ILE A 212 -7.03 26.41 -8.83
N VAL A 213 -6.88 26.80 -10.11
CA VAL A 213 -7.58 26.14 -11.21
C VAL A 213 -7.22 24.65 -11.31
N PRO A 214 -5.94 24.24 -11.29
CA PRO A 214 -5.60 22.82 -11.24
C PRO A 214 -6.18 22.08 -10.04
N ALA A 215 -6.12 22.67 -8.84
CA ALA A 215 -6.69 22.06 -7.63
C ALA A 215 -8.20 21.86 -7.75
N VAL A 216 -8.94 22.83 -8.28
CA VAL A 216 -10.38 22.72 -8.53
C VAL A 216 -10.68 21.61 -9.56
N ILE A 217 -9.91 21.52 -10.64
CA ILE A 217 -10.08 20.46 -11.64
C ILE A 217 -9.87 19.08 -10.97
N VAL A 218 -8.82 18.92 -10.18
CA VAL A 218 -8.54 17.65 -9.46
C VAL A 218 -9.71 17.31 -8.52
N LEU A 219 -10.17 18.28 -7.70
CA LEU A 219 -11.28 18.06 -6.76
C LEU A 219 -12.58 17.68 -7.46
N ILE A 220 -12.93 18.37 -8.56
CA ILE A 220 -14.12 18.03 -9.36
C ILE A 220 -13.98 16.63 -9.94
N SER A 221 -12.83 16.28 -10.51
CA SER A 221 -12.60 14.95 -11.08
C SER A 221 -12.72 13.85 -10.02
N MET A 222 -12.13 14.06 -8.83
CA MET A 222 -12.26 13.14 -7.69
C MET A 222 -13.71 13.01 -7.23
N SER A 223 -14.45 14.12 -7.15
CA SER A 223 -15.86 14.12 -6.74
C SER A 223 -16.73 13.34 -7.73
N ILE A 224 -16.47 13.47 -9.04
CA ILE A 224 -17.16 12.68 -10.07
C ILE A 224 -16.86 11.19 -9.90
N VAL A 225 -15.58 10.83 -9.78
CA VAL A 225 -15.13 9.44 -9.60
C VAL A 225 -15.77 8.82 -8.35
N ARG A 226 -15.77 9.54 -7.22
CA ARG A 226 -16.38 9.08 -5.97
C ARG A 226 -17.89 9.01 -6.06
N GLY A 227 -18.53 9.98 -6.73
CA GLY A 227 -19.98 10.02 -6.90
C GLY A 227 -20.49 8.84 -7.73
N VAL A 228 -19.80 8.47 -8.81
CA VAL A 228 -20.14 7.30 -9.63
C VAL A 228 -20.01 6.02 -8.81
N ASP A 229 -18.91 5.86 -8.10
CA ASP A 229 -18.65 4.72 -7.22
C ASP A 229 -19.74 4.55 -6.16
N TYR A 230 -20.00 5.62 -5.41
CA TYR A 230 -21.04 5.63 -4.38
C TYR A 230 -22.42 5.27 -4.95
N TYR A 231 -22.80 5.87 -6.09
CA TYR A 231 -24.08 5.60 -6.74
C TYR A 231 -24.21 4.13 -7.13
N VAL A 232 -23.19 3.55 -7.77
CA VAL A 232 -23.24 2.14 -8.24
C VAL A 232 -23.20 1.17 -7.07
N MET A 233 -22.35 1.44 -6.06
CA MET A 233 -22.19 0.55 -4.90
C MET A 233 -23.36 0.61 -3.90
N HIS A 234 -24.25 1.62 -4.01
CA HIS A 234 -25.44 1.76 -3.15
C HIS A 234 -26.74 1.76 -3.95
N SER A 235 -26.71 1.28 -5.21
CA SER A 235 -27.87 1.32 -6.12
C SER A 235 -28.99 0.34 -5.76
N SER A 236 -28.69 -0.73 -5.00
CA SER A 236 -29.68 -1.73 -4.58
C SER A 236 -29.73 -1.87 -3.05
N GLU A 237 -30.85 -2.39 -2.54
CA GLU A 237 -31.01 -2.62 -1.11
C GLU A 237 -30.08 -3.73 -0.59
N GLU A 238 -29.77 -4.74 -1.41
CA GLU A 238 -28.84 -5.80 -1.07
C GLU A 238 -27.42 -5.22 -0.80
N TRP A 239 -26.97 -4.29 -1.66
CA TRP A 239 -25.67 -3.63 -1.42
C TRP A 239 -25.69 -2.74 -0.19
N LYS A 240 -26.78 -2.04 0.09
CA LYS A 240 -26.89 -1.23 1.33
C LYS A 240 -26.85 -2.12 2.57
N THR A 241 -27.58 -3.23 2.54
CA THR A 241 -27.60 -4.23 3.62
C THR A 241 -26.20 -4.78 3.85
N TYR A 242 -25.51 -5.16 2.77
CA TYR A 242 -24.14 -5.63 2.85
C TYR A 242 -23.21 -4.57 3.48
N TRP A 243 -23.26 -3.32 3.05
CA TRP A 243 -22.39 -2.27 3.59
C TRP A 243 -22.67 -2.00 5.07
N ASN A 244 -23.91 -2.07 5.52
CA ASN A 244 -24.24 -1.98 6.95
C ASN A 244 -23.63 -3.15 7.73
N TYR A 245 -23.80 -4.37 7.24
CA TYR A 245 -23.18 -5.57 7.82
C TYR A 245 -21.65 -5.46 7.85
N HIS A 246 -21.05 -5.08 6.71
CA HIS A 246 -19.61 -4.95 6.58
C HIS A 246 -19.02 -3.91 7.53
N ALA A 247 -19.71 -2.81 7.77
CA ALA A 247 -19.27 -1.78 8.71
C ALA A 247 -19.16 -2.33 10.16
N LEU A 248 -20.15 -3.11 10.62
CA LEU A 248 -20.09 -3.76 11.92
C LEU A 248 -18.97 -4.81 11.99
N ARG A 249 -18.93 -5.70 11.00
CA ARG A 249 -17.95 -6.77 10.92
C ARG A 249 -16.52 -6.21 10.92
N SER A 250 -16.22 -5.22 10.10
CA SER A 250 -14.88 -4.62 10.02
C SER A 250 -14.49 -3.93 11.33
N ASP A 251 -15.41 -3.24 11.99
CA ASP A 251 -15.11 -2.62 13.29
C ASP A 251 -14.80 -3.67 14.36
N LEU A 252 -15.67 -4.68 14.49
CA LEU A 252 -15.49 -5.77 15.44
C LEU A 252 -14.23 -6.59 15.18
N ARG A 253 -13.86 -6.76 13.89
CA ARG A 253 -12.68 -7.51 13.51
C ARG A 253 -11.39 -6.71 13.66
N ASP A 254 -11.40 -5.46 13.25
CA ASP A 254 -10.22 -4.59 13.26
C ASP A 254 -9.90 -4.01 14.63
N ARG A 255 -10.93 -3.74 15.45
CA ARG A 255 -10.81 -3.13 16.78
C ARG A 255 -11.08 -4.08 17.93
N GLY A 256 -11.30 -5.35 17.62
CA GLY A 256 -11.58 -6.41 18.60
C GLY A 256 -13.04 -6.53 18.98
N THR A 257 -13.39 -7.71 19.47
CA THR A 257 -14.68 -8.04 20.09
C THR A 257 -14.58 -7.88 21.60
N PRO A 258 -15.69 -7.65 22.32
CA PRO A 258 -15.72 -7.75 23.78
C PRO A 258 -15.12 -9.08 24.25
N ASP A 259 -14.46 -9.06 25.40
CA ASP A 259 -13.92 -10.27 26.02
C ASP A 259 -15.05 -11.25 26.36
N TYR A 260 -14.87 -12.54 26.05
CA TYR A 260 -15.90 -13.56 26.19
C TYR A 260 -16.33 -13.74 27.64
N GLU A 261 -15.38 -13.96 28.55
CA GLU A 261 -15.69 -14.27 29.97
C GLU A 261 -16.39 -13.10 30.66
N SER A 262 -15.98 -11.88 30.35
CA SER A 262 -16.56 -10.67 30.94
C SER A 262 -17.94 -10.32 30.37
N ASN A 263 -18.31 -10.87 29.19
CA ASN A 263 -19.54 -10.56 28.46
C ASN A 263 -20.36 -11.82 28.13
N LYS A 264 -20.19 -12.87 28.91
CA LYS A 264 -20.80 -14.18 28.65
C LYS A 264 -22.32 -14.11 28.48
N ASP A 265 -23.04 -13.39 29.37
CA ASP A 265 -24.48 -13.21 29.26
C ASP A 265 -24.94 -12.61 27.94
N MET A 266 -24.14 -11.69 27.38
CA MET A 266 -24.42 -11.11 26.06
C MET A 266 -24.23 -12.16 24.95
N TYR A 267 -23.12 -12.91 24.97
CA TYR A 267 -22.87 -13.96 23.98
C TYR A 267 -23.92 -15.08 24.08
N ASP A 268 -24.27 -15.51 25.29
CA ASP A 268 -25.33 -16.49 25.51
C ASP A 268 -26.70 -16.00 24.99
N SER A 269 -27.00 -14.71 25.10
CA SER A 269 -28.25 -14.12 24.59
C SER A 269 -28.43 -14.21 23.08
N ILE A 270 -27.32 -14.26 22.32
CA ILE A 270 -27.30 -14.45 20.88
C ILE A 270 -26.95 -15.87 20.45
N GLY A 271 -26.82 -16.79 21.41
CA GLY A 271 -26.49 -18.19 21.18
C GLY A 271 -25.06 -18.43 20.73
N TRP A 272 -24.14 -17.51 20.98
CA TRP A 272 -22.71 -17.70 20.72
C TRP A 272 -21.97 -18.24 21.94
N ASP A 273 -21.01 -19.12 21.68
CA ASP A 273 -19.97 -19.49 22.61
C ASP A 273 -18.59 -19.15 22.05
N GLU A 274 -17.53 -19.72 22.61
CA GLU A 274 -16.18 -19.48 22.14
C GLU A 274 -15.94 -20.01 20.72
N ASN A 275 -16.70 -21.01 20.25
CA ASN A 275 -16.54 -21.54 18.90
C ASN A 275 -16.96 -20.50 17.85
N GLU A 276 -18.17 -19.93 17.96
CA GLU A 276 -18.64 -18.91 17.06
C GLU A 276 -17.73 -17.66 17.12
N LEU A 277 -17.32 -17.25 18.32
CA LEU A 277 -16.42 -16.11 18.48
C LEU A 277 -15.07 -16.34 17.81
N ASN A 278 -14.49 -17.53 17.93
CA ASN A 278 -13.24 -17.87 17.29
C ASN A 278 -13.41 -18.03 15.77
N LEU A 279 -14.48 -18.65 15.27
CA LEU A 279 -14.78 -18.70 13.84
C LEU A 279 -14.89 -17.30 13.25
N PHE A 280 -15.58 -16.38 13.93
CA PHE A 280 -15.64 -14.98 13.53
C PHE A 280 -14.23 -14.34 13.48
N ARG A 281 -13.37 -14.61 14.47
CA ARG A 281 -11.99 -14.15 14.53
C ARG A 281 -11.11 -14.73 13.40
N PHE A 282 -11.41 -15.94 12.94
CA PHE A 282 -10.73 -16.57 11.81
C PHE A 282 -11.37 -16.26 10.44
N TRP A 283 -12.30 -15.32 10.37
CA TRP A 283 -13.02 -14.95 9.14
C TRP A 283 -13.88 -16.08 8.56
N ILE A 284 -14.28 -17.07 9.32
CA ILE A 284 -15.16 -18.17 8.90
C ILE A 284 -16.58 -17.76 9.31
N THR A 285 -17.36 -17.23 8.37
CA THR A 285 -18.64 -16.56 8.64
C THR A 285 -19.78 -16.98 7.70
N ALA A 286 -19.60 -18.07 6.94
CA ALA A 286 -20.61 -18.58 6.02
C ALA A 286 -21.66 -19.44 6.74
N ASP A 287 -22.36 -18.85 7.71
CA ASP A 287 -23.44 -19.48 8.50
C ASP A 287 -24.39 -18.40 9.03
N ASP A 288 -25.66 -18.78 9.25
CA ASP A 288 -26.69 -17.87 9.78
C ASP A 288 -26.38 -17.38 11.21
N ALA A 289 -25.44 -18.02 11.91
CA ALA A 289 -24.92 -17.54 13.18
C ALA A 289 -24.28 -16.16 13.10
N PHE A 290 -23.80 -15.75 11.93
CA PHE A 290 -23.03 -14.54 11.72
C PHE A 290 -23.81 -13.45 10.96
N ASP A 291 -25.10 -13.32 11.25
CA ASP A 291 -25.95 -12.32 10.62
C ASP A 291 -25.75 -10.89 11.18
N TYR A 292 -26.48 -9.95 10.62
CA TYR A 292 -26.41 -8.54 11.02
C TYR A 292 -26.82 -8.32 12.48
N ASP A 293 -27.87 -9.00 12.95
CA ASP A 293 -28.44 -8.76 14.30
C ASP A 293 -27.51 -9.27 15.39
N HIS A 294 -26.87 -10.42 15.18
CA HIS A 294 -25.84 -10.94 16.08
C HIS A 294 -24.64 -9.97 16.16
N LEU A 295 -24.10 -9.53 15.01
CA LEU A 295 -22.99 -8.59 15.01
C LEU A 295 -23.37 -7.24 15.61
N LYS A 296 -24.60 -6.78 15.39
CA LYS A 296 -25.13 -5.54 15.96
C LYS A 296 -25.19 -5.60 17.48
N THR A 297 -25.63 -6.72 18.04
CA THR A 297 -25.69 -6.95 19.49
C THR A 297 -24.29 -6.88 20.11
N ILE A 298 -23.32 -7.57 19.50
CA ILE A 298 -21.91 -7.53 19.95
C ILE A 298 -21.34 -6.11 19.86
N TYR A 299 -21.62 -5.40 18.75
CA TYR A 299 -21.16 -4.03 18.54
C TYR A 299 -21.76 -3.06 19.56
N ASP A 300 -23.05 -3.19 19.86
CA ASP A 300 -23.72 -2.33 20.84
C ASP A 300 -23.22 -2.61 22.29
N ALA A 301 -22.91 -3.87 22.61
CA ALA A 301 -22.33 -4.26 23.88
C ALA A 301 -20.89 -3.76 24.08
N LYS A 302 -20.11 -3.68 22.99
CA LYS A 302 -18.77 -3.08 23.02
C LYS A 302 -18.78 -1.64 23.53
N GLY A 303 -19.92 -0.94 23.40
CA GLY A 303 -20.14 0.41 23.91
C GLY A 303 -19.42 1.49 23.11
N LYS A 304 -19.94 2.72 23.23
CA LYS A 304 -19.28 3.90 22.63
C LYS A 304 -18.02 4.32 23.38
N ASP A 305 -17.80 3.78 24.59
CA ASP A 305 -16.70 4.19 25.48
C ASP A 305 -15.34 3.56 25.12
N GLU A 306 -15.32 2.52 24.30
CA GLU A 306 -14.09 2.05 23.65
C GLU A 306 -13.84 2.74 22.31
N SER A 307 -14.68 3.70 21.93
CA SER A 307 -14.37 4.64 20.87
C SER A 307 -13.05 5.31 21.19
N PHE A 308 -12.11 5.17 20.31
CA PHE A 308 -10.80 5.79 20.28
C PHE A 308 -10.66 7.00 21.21
N THR A 309 -10.30 6.75 22.47
CA THR A 309 -9.79 7.77 23.38
C THR A 309 -8.27 7.77 23.27
N PHE A 310 -7.73 8.73 22.50
CA PHE A 310 -6.30 8.92 22.44
C PHE A 310 -5.77 9.20 23.86
N LYS A 311 -5.05 8.25 24.42
CA LYS A 311 -4.33 8.43 25.69
C LYS A 311 -2.84 8.55 25.38
N PHE A 312 -2.27 9.68 25.71
CA PHE A 312 -0.83 9.90 25.64
C PHE A 312 -0.19 9.35 26.93
N ASP A 313 -0.10 8.03 27.02
CA ASP A 313 0.42 7.29 28.17
C ASP A 313 1.68 6.51 27.82
N GLU A 314 2.23 5.81 28.80
CA GLU A 314 3.46 5.01 28.64
C GLU A 314 3.27 3.88 27.62
N ALA A 315 2.09 3.26 27.58
CA ALA A 315 1.78 2.19 26.62
C ALA A 315 1.80 2.71 25.17
N PHE A 316 1.20 3.89 24.95
CA PHE A 316 1.28 4.56 23.66
C PHE A 316 2.73 4.89 23.28
N MET A 317 3.51 5.47 24.19
CA MET A 317 4.90 5.83 23.92
C MET A 317 5.76 4.60 23.63
N GLN A 318 5.56 3.50 24.34
CA GLN A 318 6.24 2.24 24.08
C GLN A 318 5.83 1.66 22.71
N SER A 319 4.54 1.63 22.40
CA SER A 319 4.03 1.18 21.09
C SER A 319 4.56 2.04 19.94
N TYR A 320 4.59 3.38 20.14
CA TYR A 320 5.16 4.30 19.16
C TYR A 320 6.63 4.01 18.93
N TYR A 321 7.42 3.86 20.01
CA TYR A 321 8.85 3.56 19.92
C TYR A 321 9.09 2.20 19.23
N ASP A 322 8.37 1.16 19.63
CA ASP A 322 8.56 -0.18 19.06
C ASP A 322 8.21 -0.23 17.57
N ASN A 323 7.11 0.39 17.18
CA ASN A 323 6.70 0.43 15.78
C ASN A 323 7.60 1.36 14.96
N PHE A 324 7.84 2.59 15.41
CA PHE A 324 8.63 3.57 14.66
C PHE A 324 10.11 3.16 14.59
N TYR A 325 10.72 2.81 15.70
CA TYR A 325 12.17 2.56 15.75
C TYR A 325 12.53 1.14 15.31
N LYS A 326 11.89 0.12 15.86
CA LYS A 326 12.28 -1.27 15.61
C LYS A 326 11.89 -1.77 14.22
N LYS A 327 10.68 -1.40 13.72
CA LYS A 327 10.23 -1.81 12.40
C LYS A 327 10.77 -0.90 11.31
N THR A 328 10.61 0.40 11.50
CA THR A 328 10.92 1.43 10.50
C THR A 328 12.39 1.45 10.10
N VAL A 329 13.31 1.32 11.06
CA VAL A 329 14.76 1.39 10.80
C VAL A 329 15.26 0.20 9.95
N ARG A 330 14.52 -0.89 9.88
CA ARG A 330 14.89 -2.08 9.09
C ARG A 330 14.44 -2.02 7.63
N GLU A 331 13.46 -1.18 7.32
CA GLU A 331 12.92 -1.13 5.98
C GLU A 331 13.84 -0.41 5.00
N PHE A 332 13.88 -0.93 3.78
CA PHE A 332 14.82 -0.52 2.73
C PHE A 332 14.79 0.97 2.39
N SER A 333 13.61 1.60 2.39
CA SER A 333 13.43 3.00 1.95
C SER A 333 13.91 4.05 2.97
N TYR A 334 13.97 3.73 4.25
CA TYR A 334 14.23 4.71 5.32
C TYR A 334 15.59 5.39 5.24
N PRO A 335 16.70 4.69 4.99
CA PRO A 335 17.99 5.35 4.90
C PRO A 335 18.04 6.44 3.84
N TYR A 336 17.34 6.24 2.73
CA TYR A 336 17.26 7.24 1.67
C TYR A 336 16.49 8.48 2.10
N VAL A 337 15.45 8.33 2.93
CA VAL A 337 14.71 9.46 3.51
C VAL A 337 15.61 10.26 4.43
N TYR A 338 16.37 9.64 5.30
CA TYR A 338 17.32 10.35 6.17
C TYR A 338 18.41 11.09 5.37
N ILE A 339 18.94 10.48 4.31
CA ILE A 339 19.90 11.14 3.42
C ILE A 339 19.23 12.36 2.76
N VAL A 340 18.01 12.23 2.25
CA VAL A 340 17.28 13.34 1.59
C VAL A 340 16.95 14.44 2.59
N ILE A 341 16.58 14.12 3.83
CA ILE A 341 16.38 15.10 4.91
C ILE A 341 17.67 15.86 5.18
N LEU A 342 18.80 15.15 5.38
CA LEU A 342 20.11 15.75 5.63
C LEU A 342 20.52 16.66 4.48
N LEU A 343 20.44 16.18 3.25
CA LEU A 343 20.71 16.99 2.05
C LEU A 343 19.76 18.19 1.96
N GLY A 344 18.49 18.01 2.37
CA GLY A 344 17.51 19.09 2.42
C GLY A 344 17.92 20.24 3.31
N VAL A 345 18.37 19.93 4.52
CA VAL A 345 18.87 20.93 5.46
C VAL A 345 20.10 21.65 4.92
N LEU A 346 21.03 20.89 4.32
CA LEU A 346 22.31 21.42 3.85
C LEU A 346 22.19 22.22 2.54
N LEU A 347 21.31 21.82 1.64
CA LEU A 347 21.17 22.40 0.31
C LEU A 347 20.03 23.42 0.22
N ALA A 348 19.25 23.61 1.29
CA ALA A 348 18.19 24.61 1.30
C ALA A 348 18.75 26.02 0.99
N THR A 349 18.16 26.69 0.00
CA THR A 349 18.61 28.01 -0.48
C THR A 349 18.00 29.17 0.29
N ASN A 350 16.94 28.88 1.05
CA ASN A 350 16.21 29.84 1.85
C ASN A 350 15.52 29.18 3.04
N TRP A 351 15.04 29.99 3.97
CA TRP A 351 14.34 29.51 5.17
C TRP A 351 13.08 28.70 4.88
N ALA A 352 12.39 28.96 3.75
CA ALA A 352 11.25 28.15 3.35
C ALA A 352 11.63 26.69 3.07
N GLY A 353 12.84 26.44 2.53
CA GLY A 353 13.36 25.11 2.35
C GLY A 353 13.63 24.38 3.66
N ILE A 354 14.22 25.08 4.63
CA ILE A 354 14.46 24.52 5.98
C ILE A 354 13.13 24.22 6.68
N LEU A 355 12.20 25.16 6.65
CA LEU A 355 10.86 24.97 7.24
C LEU A 355 10.10 23.83 6.56
N TYR A 356 10.30 23.65 5.26
CA TYR A 356 9.70 22.50 4.55
C TYR A 356 10.26 21.17 5.03
N VAL A 357 11.57 21.05 5.22
CA VAL A 357 12.19 19.84 5.78
C VAL A 357 11.66 19.53 7.17
N ILE A 358 11.67 20.54 8.06
CA ILE A 358 11.14 20.40 9.43
C ILE A 358 9.66 20.01 9.39
N GLY A 359 8.85 20.70 8.56
CA GLY A 359 7.43 20.39 8.39
C GLY A 359 7.19 18.96 7.90
N SER A 360 8.01 18.47 6.98
CA SER A 360 7.90 17.09 6.48
C SER A 360 8.21 16.05 7.58
N ILE A 361 9.19 16.33 8.44
CA ILE A 361 9.49 15.50 9.61
C ILE A 361 8.30 15.53 10.59
N MET A 362 7.75 16.71 10.86
CA MET A 362 6.60 16.82 11.77
C MET A 362 5.36 16.10 11.24
N VAL A 363 5.07 16.19 9.94
CA VAL A 363 3.95 15.49 9.31
C VAL A 363 4.08 13.98 9.52
N ILE A 364 5.23 13.40 9.19
CA ILE A 364 5.38 11.95 9.32
C ILE A 364 5.31 11.48 10.78
N LEU A 365 5.88 12.25 11.73
CA LEU A 365 5.78 11.91 13.15
C LEU A 365 4.33 11.96 13.67
N ILE A 366 3.56 12.98 13.25
CA ILE A 366 2.16 13.13 13.67
C ILE A 366 1.30 12.01 13.06
N GLU A 367 1.44 11.75 11.76
CA GLU A 367 0.66 10.68 11.10
C GLU A 367 1.03 9.30 11.63
N TYR A 368 2.31 9.07 11.91
CA TYR A 368 2.74 7.82 12.53
C TYR A 368 2.14 7.65 13.93
N GLY A 369 2.13 8.72 14.72
CA GLY A 369 1.44 8.75 16.02
C GLY A 369 -0.05 8.44 15.90
N TYR A 370 -0.71 8.98 14.87
CA TYR A 370 -2.11 8.65 14.58
C TYR A 370 -2.29 7.17 14.24
N LEU A 371 -1.44 6.59 13.38
CA LEU A 371 -1.51 5.16 13.03
C LEU A 371 -1.28 4.25 14.25
N VAL A 372 -0.33 4.61 15.12
CA VAL A 372 -0.10 3.88 16.38
C VAL A 372 -1.32 3.97 17.28
N ALA A 373 -1.88 5.16 17.40
CA ALA A 373 -3.05 5.42 18.23
C ALA A 373 -4.27 4.59 17.83
N ILE A 374 -4.50 4.38 16.52
CA ILE A 374 -5.59 3.54 16.00
C ILE A 374 -5.19 2.07 15.82
N ALA A 375 -4.01 1.65 16.32
CA ALA A 375 -3.45 0.31 16.18
C ALA A 375 -3.37 -0.21 14.73
N ARG A 376 -3.15 0.66 13.75
CA ARG A 376 -3.10 0.34 12.31
C ARG A 376 -1.77 0.69 11.65
N VAL A 377 -0.67 0.40 12.32
CA VAL A 377 0.68 0.54 11.74
C VAL A 377 0.93 -0.65 10.80
N LEU A 378 0.60 -0.46 9.53
CA LEU A 378 0.73 -1.47 8.47
C LEU A 378 1.71 -0.96 7.42
N TRP A 379 2.67 -1.80 7.01
CA TRP A 379 3.70 -1.43 6.04
C TRP A 379 3.13 -0.84 4.74
N ARG A 380 2.09 -1.44 4.20
CA ARG A 380 1.40 -0.96 3.00
C ARG A 380 0.88 0.49 3.08
N VAL A 381 0.59 0.97 4.29
CA VAL A 381 0.17 2.36 4.56
C VAL A 381 1.39 3.25 4.74
N GLU A 382 2.36 2.80 5.55
CA GLU A 382 3.60 3.52 5.84
C GLU A 382 4.41 3.80 4.57
N PHE A 383 4.46 2.84 3.65
CA PHE A 383 5.15 2.98 2.36
C PHE A 383 4.74 4.26 1.63
N GLY A 384 3.44 4.57 1.56
CA GLY A 384 2.93 5.79 0.92
C GLY A 384 3.47 7.06 1.55
N MET A 385 3.52 7.13 2.89
CA MET A 385 4.01 8.27 3.65
C MET A 385 5.50 8.50 3.37
N TRP A 386 6.31 7.45 3.48
CA TRP A 386 7.75 7.51 3.24
C TRP A 386 8.07 7.83 1.78
N LEU A 387 7.36 7.22 0.84
CA LEU A 387 7.51 7.51 -0.59
C LEU A 387 7.22 8.99 -0.89
N ALA A 388 6.12 9.53 -0.37
CA ALA A 388 5.77 10.93 -0.57
C ALA A 388 6.85 11.86 0.00
N MET A 389 7.32 11.58 1.21
CA MET A 389 8.40 12.36 1.83
C MET A 389 9.68 12.31 0.98
N LEU A 390 10.15 11.12 0.61
CA LEU A 390 11.35 10.93 -0.21
C LEU A 390 11.27 11.68 -1.54
N VAL A 391 10.18 11.48 -2.27
CA VAL A 391 10.00 12.01 -3.62
C VAL A 391 9.80 13.52 -3.61
N LEU A 392 8.95 14.04 -2.73
CA LEU A 392 8.62 15.48 -2.72
C LEU A 392 9.77 16.33 -2.17
N LEU A 393 10.51 15.84 -1.17
CA LEU A 393 11.74 16.47 -0.71
C LEU A 393 12.78 16.51 -1.83
N SER A 394 13.02 15.37 -2.49
CA SER A 394 13.97 15.29 -3.62
C SER A 394 13.59 16.27 -4.72
N LEU A 395 12.33 16.29 -5.10
CA LEU A 395 11.82 17.21 -6.13
C LEU A 395 12.00 18.68 -5.74
N PHE A 396 11.68 19.03 -4.50
CA PHE A 396 11.82 20.39 -3.98
C PHE A 396 13.29 20.84 -3.99
N LEU A 397 14.19 19.99 -3.49
CA LEU A 397 15.62 20.28 -3.43
C LEU A 397 16.22 20.45 -4.82
N MET A 398 15.90 19.56 -5.76
CA MET A 398 16.45 19.60 -7.12
C MET A 398 15.94 20.80 -7.91
N LYS A 399 14.68 21.21 -7.71
CA LYS A 399 14.12 22.41 -8.37
C LYS A 399 14.61 23.73 -7.77
N ASN A 400 15.06 23.72 -6.51
CA ASN A 400 15.54 24.90 -5.80
C ASN A 400 17.06 24.89 -5.57
N TYR A 401 17.77 23.92 -6.18
CA TYR A 401 19.22 23.81 -6.04
C TYR A 401 19.90 25.07 -6.59
N SER A 402 20.65 25.76 -5.72
CA SER A 402 21.57 26.82 -6.11
C SER A 402 22.90 26.62 -5.38
N LYS A 403 23.98 27.16 -5.93
CA LYS A 403 25.32 27.12 -5.31
C LYS A 403 25.40 27.88 -3.97
N GLU A 404 24.37 28.65 -3.62
CA GLU A 404 24.28 29.48 -2.42
C GLU A 404 23.29 28.89 -1.41
N SER A 405 23.61 27.76 -0.76
CA SER A 405 22.76 27.22 0.31
C SER A 405 22.78 28.12 1.56
N VAL A 406 21.71 28.08 2.38
CA VAL A 406 21.65 28.78 3.68
C VAL A 406 22.79 28.28 4.59
N PHE A 407 23.07 26.99 4.57
CA PHE A 407 24.16 26.40 5.34
C PHE A 407 25.52 26.93 4.90
N ALA A 408 25.79 27.02 3.58
CA ALA A 408 27.03 27.58 3.07
C ALA A 408 27.24 29.04 3.51
N LYS A 409 26.15 29.85 3.49
CA LYS A 409 26.17 31.24 3.97
C LYS A 409 26.40 31.36 5.48
N LEU A 410 25.81 30.46 6.27
CA LEU A 410 26.06 30.40 7.71
C LEU A 410 27.53 30.03 8.01
N VAL A 411 28.07 29.01 7.35
CA VAL A 411 29.47 28.62 7.47
C VAL A 411 30.42 29.75 7.07
N GLU A 412 30.11 30.45 5.97
CA GLU A 412 30.90 31.62 5.54
C GLU A 412 30.81 32.78 6.54
N LYS A 413 29.61 33.04 7.10
CA LYS A 413 29.43 34.06 8.15
C LYS A 413 30.20 33.71 9.43
N CYS A 414 30.21 32.42 9.84
CA CYS A 414 31.01 31.94 10.96
C CYS A 414 32.51 32.08 10.66
N LYS A 415 32.96 31.72 9.45
CA LYS A 415 34.36 31.91 9.01
C LYS A 415 34.76 33.38 9.09
N ARG A 416 33.97 34.30 8.54
CA ARG A 416 34.23 35.74 8.61
C ARG A 416 34.21 36.28 10.06
N GLY A 417 33.38 35.71 10.94
CA GLY A 417 33.35 36.03 12.37
C GLY A 417 34.61 35.56 13.08
N ILE A 418 35.13 34.38 12.72
CA ILE A 418 36.38 33.82 13.22
C ILE A 418 37.59 34.59 12.64
N GLU A 419 37.55 34.91 11.34
CA GLU A 419 38.60 35.68 10.66
C GLU A 419 38.74 37.06 11.26
N LYS A 420 37.64 37.78 11.56
CA LYS A 420 37.66 39.07 12.27
C LYS A 420 38.21 38.98 13.70
N ARG A 421 38.09 37.84 14.36
CA ARG A 421 38.76 37.59 15.66
C ARG A 421 40.24 37.20 15.53
N GLN A 422 40.68 36.73 14.37
CA GLN A 422 42.00 36.17 14.08
C GLN A 422 42.86 37.07 13.19
N GLU A 423 42.29 38.13 12.59
CA GLU A 423 43.09 39.27 12.05
C GLU A 423 43.93 39.96 13.16
N ALA A 424 43.66 39.60 14.45
CA ALA A 424 44.52 39.91 15.56
C ALA A 424 45.68 38.90 15.83
N GLU A 425 45.68 37.71 15.16
CA GLU A 425 46.72 36.68 15.32
C GLU A 425 47.04 35.98 13.98
N LYS A 426 48.26 36.14 13.54
CA LYS A 426 48.95 35.75 12.28
C LYS A 426 48.49 34.51 11.53
N GLU A 427 48.55 34.68 10.20
CA GLU A 427 48.59 33.72 9.09
C GLU A 427 48.91 32.26 9.40
N GLU A 428 47.92 31.36 9.28
CA GLU A 428 48.08 29.99 8.82
C GLU A 428 46.96 29.64 7.87
N LYS A 429 47.29 28.93 6.75
CA LYS A 429 46.34 28.43 5.77
C LYS A 429 45.29 27.53 6.43
N LYS A 430 44.09 28.01 6.65
CA LYS A 430 43.00 27.25 7.27
C LYS A 430 42.36 26.30 6.30
N PRO A 431 42.03 25.07 6.75
CA PRO A 431 41.34 24.09 5.90
C PRO A 431 39.93 24.57 5.53
N ASP A 432 39.49 24.27 4.29
CA ASP A 432 38.14 24.55 3.80
C ASP A 432 37.13 23.60 4.47
N ILE A 433 36.74 23.91 5.71
CA ILE A 433 35.85 23.10 6.54
C ILE A 433 34.49 22.85 5.84
N ALA A 434 33.96 23.82 5.06
CA ALA A 434 32.70 23.64 4.34
C ALA A 434 32.85 22.68 3.16
N GLY A 435 33.98 22.75 2.45
CA GLY A 435 34.31 21.82 1.38
C GLY A 435 34.59 20.39 1.92
N ILE A 436 35.24 20.30 3.09
CA ILE A 436 35.48 19.02 3.77
C ILE A 436 34.14 18.42 4.24
N PHE A 437 33.26 19.21 4.88
CA PHE A 437 31.95 18.75 5.33
C PHE A 437 31.05 18.30 4.19
N SER A 438 31.03 19.06 3.07
CA SER A 438 30.31 18.67 1.85
C SER A 438 30.83 17.34 1.28
N LYS A 439 32.16 17.15 1.24
CA LYS A 439 32.76 15.90 0.78
C LYS A 439 32.45 14.73 1.71
N LEU A 440 32.49 14.94 3.04
CA LEU A 440 32.12 13.92 4.02
C LEU A 440 30.66 13.46 3.88
N ILE A 441 29.74 14.40 3.63
CA ILE A 441 28.32 14.08 3.41
C ILE A 441 28.14 13.25 2.14
N TRP A 442 28.82 13.63 1.04
CA TRP A 442 28.78 12.83 -0.19
C TRP A 442 29.38 11.44 0.00
N ILE A 443 30.48 11.33 0.74
CA ILE A 443 31.09 10.05 1.08
C ILE A 443 30.12 9.22 1.93
N LEU A 444 29.48 9.80 2.95
CA LEU A 444 28.50 9.12 3.79
C LEU A 444 27.29 8.66 2.97
N ALA A 445 26.76 9.52 2.09
CA ALA A 445 25.66 9.16 1.20
C ALA A 445 26.04 8.02 0.25
N ILE A 446 27.26 8.03 -0.30
CA ILE A 446 27.76 6.95 -1.15
C ILE A 446 27.93 5.65 -0.35
N LEU A 447 28.49 5.72 0.88
CA LEU A 447 28.68 4.54 1.73
C LEU A 447 27.33 3.89 2.10
N LEU A 448 26.34 4.70 2.51
CA LEU A 448 24.99 4.21 2.79
C LEU A 448 24.32 3.61 1.54
N PHE A 449 24.55 4.21 0.38
CA PHE A 449 24.07 3.69 -0.89
C PHE A 449 24.72 2.35 -1.24
N VAL A 450 26.03 2.23 -1.06
CA VAL A 450 26.78 0.99 -1.31
C VAL A 450 26.34 -0.10 -0.32
N GLU A 451 26.20 0.22 0.95
CA GLU A 451 25.72 -0.71 1.96
C GLU A 451 24.33 -1.26 1.59
N ARG A 452 23.41 -0.39 1.19
CA ARG A 452 22.05 -0.83 0.75
C ARG A 452 22.07 -1.61 -0.56
N GLY A 453 22.96 -1.26 -1.49
CA GLY A 453 23.18 -2.04 -2.70
C GLY A 453 23.70 -3.45 -2.40
N ILE A 454 24.62 -3.58 -1.43
CA ILE A 454 25.12 -4.89 -0.97
C ILE A 454 24.01 -5.70 -0.31
N LEU A 455 23.20 -5.10 0.54
CA LEU A 455 22.07 -5.79 1.17
C LEU A 455 21.04 -6.25 0.12
N LEU A 456 20.72 -5.42 -0.85
CA LEU A 456 19.83 -5.80 -1.96
C LEU A 456 20.40 -6.99 -2.77
N VAL A 457 21.70 -6.96 -3.06
CA VAL A 457 22.37 -8.10 -3.73
C VAL A 457 22.39 -9.31 -2.81
N GLY A 458 22.58 -9.12 -1.50
CA GLY A 458 22.45 -10.17 -0.49
C GLY A 458 21.07 -10.82 -0.50
N ASP A 459 20.01 -10.01 -0.47
CA ASP A 459 18.64 -10.49 -0.55
C ASP A 459 18.37 -11.28 -1.84
N PHE A 460 18.87 -10.81 -3.00
CA PHE A 460 18.78 -11.57 -4.26
C PHE A 460 19.57 -12.89 -4.25
N ILE A 461 20.74 -12.93 -3.58
CA ILE A 461 21.54 -14.13 -3.45
C ILE A 461 20.90 -15.11 -2.46
N GLU A 462 20.35 -14.61 -1.37
CA GLU A 462 19.66 -15.40 -0.34
C GLU A 462 18.38 -16.03 -0.92
N ILE A 463 17.61 -15.27 -1.70
CA ILE A 463 16.48 -15.77 -2.48
C ILE A 463 16.93 -16.89 -3.46
N LYS A 464 18.10 -16.78 -4.08
CA LYS A 464 18.64 -17.81 -5.00
C LYS A 464 19.32 -18.99 -4.28
N GLY A 465 19.88 -18.79 -3.09
CA GLY A 465 20.80 -19.75 -2.46
C GLY A 465 20.22 -20.67 -1.39
N GLY A 466 19.07 -20.34 -0.79
CA GLY A 466 18.53 -21.12 0.32
C GLY A 466 17.04 -20.83 0.57
N HIS A 467 16.66 -19.58 0.61
CA HIS A 467 15.24 -19.21 0.70
C HIS A 467 14.47 -19.44 -0.60
N PHE A 468 15.16 -19.57 -1.74
CA PHE A 468 14.49 -19.85 -3.01
C PHE A 468 13.85 -21.25 -3.02
N THR A 469 14.37 -22.20 -2.28
CA THR A 469 13.73 -23.50 -2.09
C THR A 469 12.53 -23.43 -1.15
N GLU A 470 12.62 -22.69 -0.04
CA GLU A 470 11.46 -22.46 0.84
C GLU A 470 10.41 -21.53 0.22
N VAL A 471 10.85 -20.60 -0.65
CA VAL A 471 10.00 -19.64 -1.35
C VAL A 471 9.49 -20.19 -2.69
N THR A 472 10.14 -21.20 -3.27
CA THR A 472 9.63 -21.93 -4.45
C THR A 472 8.65 -23.02 -4.08
N GLU A 473 8.65 -23.50 -2.84
CA GLU A 473 7.56 -24.32 -2.33
C GLU A 473 6.32 -23.41 -2.19
N ASN A 474 5.30 -23.75 -2.96
CA ASN A 474 4.00 -23.12 -2.89
C ASN A 474 2.96 -24.17 -2.51
N PRO A 475 2.87 -24.53 -1.21
CA PRO A 475 2.02 -25.62 -0.77
C PRO A 475 0.57 -25.49 -1.22
N ALA A 476 0.06 -24.27 -1.40
CA ALA A 476 -1.29 -24.07 -1.89
C ALA A 476 -1.43 -24.40 -3.39
N ALA A 477 -0.45 -24.01 -4.22
CA ALA A 477 -0.46 -24.34 -5.64
C ALA A 477 -0.26 -25.87 -5.85
N ASP A 478 0.66 -26.45 -5.09
CA ASP A 478 0.92 -27.88 -5.14
C ASP A 478 -0.29 -28.69 -4.65
N PHE A 479 -0.98 -28.22 -3.61
CA PHE A 479 -2.25 -28.79 -3.14
C PHE A 479 -3.35 -28.70 -4.21
N ILE A 480 -3.46 -27.57 -4.91
CA ILE A 480 -4.40 -27.39 -6.02
C ILE A 480 -4.11 -28.37 -7.15
N ASP A 481 -2.84 -28.55 -7.52
CA ASP A 481 -2.46 -29.50 -8.56
C ASP A 481 -2.71 -30.94 -8.13
N TYR A 482 -2.41 -31.29 -6.88
CA TYR A 482 -2.66 -32.58 -6.28
C TYR A 482 -4.16 -32.95 -6.26
N THR A 483 -5.02 -32.01 -5.92
CA THR A 483 -6.47 -32.24 -5.75
C THR A 483 -7.30 -31.92 -7.00
N ARG A 484 -6.69 -31.39 -8.07
CA ARG A 484 -7.38 -30.83 -9.25
C ARG A 484 -8.49 -31.71 -9.84
N ASN A 485 -8.29 -33.02 -9.89
CA ASN A 485 -9.16 -33.97 -10.61
C ASN A 485 -9.78 -35.05 -9.71
N ASP A 486 -9.83 -34.86 -8.41
CA ASP A 486 -10.28 -35.90 -7.46
C ASP A 486 -11.81 -35.93 -7.23
N GLY A 487 -12.56 -35.02 -7.86
CA GLY A 487 -14.03 -34.95 -7.76
C GLY A 487 -14.56 -34.36 -6.46
N LYS A 488 -13.69 -33.91 -5.56
CA LYS A 488 -14.04 -33.31 -4.28
C LYS A 488 -14.21 -31.81 -4.39
N ILE A 489 -14.97 -31.22 -3.47
CA ILE A 489 -15.08 -29.77 -3.26
C ILE A 489 -14.41 -29.44 -1.92
N TYR A 490 -13.62 -28.40 -1.90
CA TYR A 490 -12.85 -27.99 -0.74
C TYR A 490 -13.34 -26.66 -0.20
N TYR A 491 -13.92 -26.70 1.00
CA TYR A 491 -14.22 -25.49 1.76
C TYR A 491 -12.96 -25.08 2.50
N ILE A 492 -12.53 -23.84 2.28
CA ILE A 492 -11.25 -23.36 2.77
C ILE A 492 -11.40 -22.26 3.81
N ASP A 493 -10.56 -22.33 4.82
CA ASP A 493 -10.23 -21.16 5.63
C ASP A 493 -9.38 -20.20 4.77
N ASN A 494 -9.87 -19.00 4.53
CA ASN A 494 -9.19 -18.02 3.69
C ASN A 494 -7.75 -17.72 4.16
N LEU A 495 -7.49 -17.75 5.47
CA LEU A 495 -6.16 -17.51 6.01
C LEU A 495 -5.17 -18.64 5.69
N THR A 496 -5.65 -19.86 5.53
CA THR A 496 -4.82 -21.02 5.14
C THR A 496 -4.18 -20.76 3.79
N PHE A 497 -4.97 -20.38 2.80
CA PHE A 497 -4.43 -20.11 1.46
C PHE A 497 -3.57 -18.86 1.43
N ASP A 498 -3.92 -17.80 2.16
CA ASP A 498 -3.08 -16.59 2.29
C ASP A 498 -1.68 -16.90 2.76
N ASN A 499 -1.58 -17.71 3.80
CA ASN A 499 -0.30 -18.05 4.39
C ASN A 499 0.55 -18.99 3.54
N LYS A 500 -0.07 -19.68 2.57
CA LYS A 500 0.57 -20.71 1.75
C LYS A 500 0.81 -20.29 0.30
N PHE A 501 0.05 -19.32 -0.24
CA PHE A 501 0.36 -18.75 -1.56
C PHE A 501 1.53 -17.77 -1.45
N ARG A 502 2.57 -18.02 -2.23
CA ARG A 502 3.81 -17.25 -2.21
C ARG A 502 4.05 -16.43 -3.47
N SER A 503 3.77 -16.97 -4.65
CA SER A 503 4.05 -16.32 -5.93
C SER A 503 2.79 -16.01 -6.71
N VAL A 504 2.72 -14.80 -7.28
CA VAL A 504 1.62 -14.38 -8.16
C VAL A 504 1.61 -15.09 -9.50
N PHE A 505 2.75 -15.69 -9.92
CA PHE A 505 2.88 -16.41 -11.18
C PHE A 505 2.50 -17.89 -11.07
N ASP A 506 2.42 -18.41 -9.85
CA ASP A 506 2.04 -19.80 -9.60
C ASP A 506 0.53 -20.01 -9.69
N ILE A 507 -0.24 -18.92 -9.55
CA ILE A 507 -1.68 -18.92 -9.87
C ILE A 507 -1.81 -18.89 -11.40
N ARG A 508 -1.52 -20.03 -12.02
CA ARG A 508 -1.59 -20.15 -13.49
C ARG A 508 -3.03 -20.30 -13.93
N GLY A 509 -3.50 -19.29 -14.62
CA GLY A 509 -4.43 -19.39 -15.73
C GLY A 509 -5.86 -19.79 -15.46
N ASP A 510 -6.14 -20.70 -14.57
CA ASP A 510 -7.51 -21.14 -14.32
C ASP A 510 -7.99 -20.72 -12.94
N LEU A 511 -8.36 -19.44 -12.83
CA LEU A 511 -9.02 -18.92 -11.63
C LEU A 511 -10.42 -19.55 -11.45
N SER A 512 -10.93 -20.33 -12.42
CA SER A 512 -12.25 -20.97 -12.37
C SER A 512 -12.38 -21.99 -11.25
N ILE A 513 -11.28 -22.56 -10.80
CA ILE A 513 -11.29 -23.48 -9.65
C ILE A 513 -11.60 -22.80 -8.32
N PHE A 514 -11.36 -21.49 -8.20
CA PHE A 514 -11.77 -20.74 -7.02
C PHE A 514 -13.24 -20.34 -7.17
N GLY A 515 -14.09 -20.89 -6.32
CA GLY A 515 -15.54 -20.69 -6.37
C GLY A 515 -16.34 -21.92 -6.76
N GLU A 516 -15.78 -22.81 -7.54
CA GLU A 516 -16.41 -24.10 -7.86
C GLU A 516 -15.83 -25.25 -7.00
N LYS A 517 -14.50 -25.39 -7.01
CA LYS A 517 -13.80 -26.47 -6.30
C LYS A 517 -13.21 -26.03 -4.96
N TYR A 518 -12.69 -24.81 -4.89
CA TYR A 518 -12.14 -24.22 -3.66
C TYR A 518 -12.98 -23.03 -3.24
N VAL A 519 -13.71 -23.19 -2.16
CA VAL A 519 -14.75 -22.26 -1.73
C VAL A 519 -14.40 -21.67 -0.38
N GLY A 520 -14.22 -20.36 -0.31
CA GLY A 520 -13.97 -19.66 0.94
C GLY A 520 -15.20 -19.58 1.83
N LEU A 521 -15.08 -20.01 3.08
CA LEU A 521 -16.16 -19.93 4.08
C LEU A 521 -16.27 -18.58 4.76
N GLY A 522 -15.68 -17.52 4.21
CA GLY A 522 -15.75 -16.23 4.89
C GLY A 522 -14.99 -15.12 4.17
N GLY A 523 -14.29 -14.31 4.95
CA GLY A 523 -13.63 -13.12 4.45
C GLY A 523 -14.60 -11.95 4.24
N TRP A 524 -14.09 -10.88 3.62
CA TRP A 524 -14.88 -9.67 3.41
C TRP A 524 -15.95 -9.82 2.29
N MET A 525 -15.87 -10.83 1.48
CA MET A 525 -16.81 -11.07 0.38
C MET A 525 -18.13 -11.70 0.87
N VAL A 526 -18.11 -12.48 1.92
CA VAL A 526 -19.31 -13.10 2.53
C VAL A 526 -19.98 -12.13 3.50
N PRO A 527 -21.29 -11.93 3.47
CA PRO A 527 -22.31 -12.32 2.50
C PRO A 527 -22.67 -11.18 1.52
N SER A 528 -21.80 -10.88 0.55
CA SER A 528 -22.07 -9.80 -0.41
C SER A 528 -22.99 -10.23 -1.56
N PRO A 529 -23.61 -9.29 -2.28
CA PRO A 529 -24.35 -9.63 -3.50
C PRO A 529 -23.50 -10.36 -4.55
N VAL A 530 -22.21 -10.04 -4.67
CA VAL A 530 -21.27 -10.77 -5.55
C VAL A 530 -21.18 -12.24 -5.16
N TRP A 531 -21.17 -12.53 -3.86
CA TRP A 531 -21.12 -13.89 -3.36
C TRP A 531 -22.41 -14.66 -3.64
N TYR A 532 -23.59 -14.03 -3.44
CA TYR A 532 -24.88 -14.62 -3.82
C TYR A 532 -25.01 -14.84 -5.31
N ASP A 533 -24.62 -13.89 -6.14
CA ASP A 533 -24.68 -13.98 -7.60
C ASP A 533 -23.80 -15.12 -8.13
N ASN A 534 -22.62 -15.32 -7.52
CA ASN A 534 -21.67 -16.37 -7.90
C ASN A 534 -22.24 -17.78 -7.75
N TYR A 535 -23.05 -18.00 -6.73
CA TYR A 535 -23.64 -19.31 -6.42
C TYR A 535 -25.12 -19.43 -6.80
N ASN A 536 -25.66 -18.49 -7.59
CA ASN A 536 -27.05 -18.50 -8.02
C ASN A 536 -28.07 -18.64 -6.87
N GLY A 537 -27.69 -18.12 -5.68
CA GLY A 537 -28.50 -18.19 -4.46
C GLY A 537 -28.32 -19.47 -3.62
N ASP A 538 -27.71 -20.51 -4.14
CA ASP A 538 -27.31 -21.74 -3.38
C ASP A 538 -25.92 -21.54 -2.78
N VAL A 539 -25.85 -20.63 -1.82
CA VAL A 539 -24.58 -20.19 -1.24
C VAL A 539 -23.97 -21.24 -0.32
N PRO A 540 -22.66 -21.43 -0.40
CA PRO A 540 -21.93 -22.33 0.51
C PRO A 540 -22.12 -21.96 1.97
N GLN A 541 -22.42 -22.96 2.80
CA GLN A 541 -22.59 -22.81 4.24
C GLN A 541 -21.77 -23.84 5.01
N ILE A 542 -21.40 -23.51 6.25
CA ILE A 542 -20.64 -24.42 7.11
C ILE A 542 -21.36 -25.77 7.27
N LYS A 543 -22.69 -25.79 7.33
CA LYS A 543 -23.48 -27.03 7.45
C LYS A 543 -23.34 -27.99 6.25
N ASP A 544 -22.94 -27.50 5.08
CA ASP A 544 -22.73 -28.35 3.91
C ASP A 544 -21.63 -29.39 4.13
N LEU A 545 -20.69 -29.11 5.04
CA LEU A 545 -19.57 -29.99 5.37
C LEU A 545 -20.00 -31.37 5.84
N TYR A 546 -21.14 -31.50 6.55
CA TYR A 546 -21.66 -32.79 7.00
C TYR A 546 -22.87 -33.28 6.20
N LEU A 547 -23.48 -32.40 5.38
CA LEU A 547 -24.67 -32.76 4.58
C LEU A 547 -24.30 -33.32 3.20
N LYS A 548 -23.09 -33.06 2.72
CA LYS A 548 -22.63 -33.40 1.37
C LYS A 548 -21.32 -34.19 1.45
N ASP A 549 -21.37 -35.47 1.14
CA ASP A 549 -20.22 -36.39 1.29
C ASP A 549 -18.97 -36.05 0.48
N ASN A 550 -19.13 -35.22 -0.57
CA ASN A 550 -18.02 -34.80 -1.42
C ASN A 550 -17.39 -33.45 -1.03
N ILE A 551 -17.83 -32.86 0.10
CA ILE A 551 -17.28 -31.60 0.61
C ILE A 551 -16.32 -31.86 1.77
N TYR A 552 -15.14 -31.28 1.68
CA TYR A 552 -14.07 -31.40 2.66
C TYR A 552 -13.64 -30.01 3.13
N PHE A 553 -13.28 -29.90 4.39
CA PHE A 553 -12.73 -28.66 4.93
C PHE A 553 -11.21 -28.69 4.90
N VAL A 554 -10.60 -27.57 4.56
CA VAL A 554 -9.15 -27.43 4.42
C VAL A 554 -8.63 -26.29 5.28
N ASP A 555 -7.73 -26.60 6.19
CA ASP A 555 -7.10 -25.59 7.05
C ASP A 555 -5.64 -25.93 7.43
N CYS A 556 -4.89 -24.90 7.83
CA CYS A 556 -3.60 -25.00 8.52
C CYS A 556 -3.59 -24.29 9.87
N ASN A 557 -4.74 -23.80 10.35
CA ASN A 557 -4.89 -22.98 11.54
C ASN A 557 -5.60 -23.72 12.70
N ASN A 558 -5.91 -25.02 12.52
CA ASN A 558 -6.67 -25.85 13.49
C ASN A 558 -8.06 -25.30 13.81
N THR A 559 -8.74 -24.75 12.81
CA THR A 559 -10.09 -24.19 12.97
C THR A 559 -11.19 -25.24 12.86
N ASN A 560 -10.85 -26.45 12.39
CA ASN A 560 -11.75 -27.61 12.28
C ASN A 560 -12.48 -27.93 13.61
N GLY A 561 -11.82 -27.77 14.77
CA GLY A 561 -12.42 -27.99 16.08
C GLY A 561 -13.53 -26.99 16.41
N TYR A 562 -13.37 -25.72 16.03
CA TYR A 562 -14.40 -24.68 16.20
C TYR A 562 -15.60 -24.92 15.28
N ILE A 563 -15.35 -25.37 14.04
CA ILE A 563 -16.41 -25.77 13.11
C ILE A 563 -17.20 -26.95 13.68
N LEU A 564 -16.50 -27.97 14.19
CA LEU A 564 -17.16 -29.11 14.83
C LEU A 564 -18.05 -28.68 15.99
N GLY A 565 -17.54 -27.81 16.87
CA GLY A 565 -18.31 -27.29 18.01
C GLY A 565 -19.57 -26.54 17.56
N LEU A 566 -19.48 -25.69 16.55
CA LEU A 566 -20.65 -25.01 15.97
C LEU A 566 -21.65 -26.01 15.38
N LEU A 567 -21.18 -26.99 14.59
CA LEU A 567 -22.04 -27.98 13.93
C LEU A 567 -22.76 -28.87 14.96
N GLN A 568 -22.06 -29.37 15.97
CA GLN A 568 -22.65 -30.19 17.03
C GLN A 568 -23.70 -29.44 17.85
N LYS A 569 -23.44 -28.17 18.13
CA LYS A 569 -24.34 -27.32 18.94
C LYS A 569 -25.61 -26.92 18.16
N ARG A 570 -25.49 -26.56 16.89
CA ARG A 570 -26.60 -25.97 16.13
C ARG A 570 -27.39 -27.00 15.31
N TYR A 571 -26.76 -28.08 14.88
CA TYR A 571 -27.37 -29.01 13.92
C TYR A 571 -27.53 -30.41 14.48
N ASP A 572 -26.47 -31.16 14.72
CA ASP A 572 -26.57 -32.53 15.26
C ASP A 572 -25.36 -32.87 16.16
N PRO A 573 -25.60 -33.20 17.46
CA PRO A 573 -24.52 -33.53 18.39
C PRO A 573 -23.70 -34.78 18.02
N ARG A 574 -24.19 -35.61 17.07
CA ARG A 574 -23.50 -36.81 16.59
C ARG A 574 -22.51 -36.53 15.47
N ILE A 575 -22.37 -35.28 15.04
CA ILE A 575 -21.38 -34.92 13.99
C ILE A 575 -19.99 -35.17 14.56
N GLU A 576 -19.18 -35.84 13.78
CA GLU A 576 -17.77 -36.09 14.03
C GLU A 576 -16.92 -35.54 12.89
N VAL A 577 -15.62 -35.39 13.13
CA VAL A 577 -14.64 -34.95 12.13
C VAL A 577 -13.44 -35.87 12.14
N GLU A 578 -12.96 -36.23 10.96
CA GLU A 578 -11.74 -37.00 10.79
C GLU A 578 -10.76 -36.30 9.85
N LEU A 579 -9.46 -36.47 10.10
CA LEU A 579 -8.41 -36.05 9.19
C LEU A 579 -8.27 -37.12 8.11
N VAL A 580 -8.66 -36.82 6.87
CA VAL A 580 -8.63 -37.77 5.77
C VAL A 580 -7.37 -37.64 4.91
N ASP A 581 -6.70 -36.51 4.93
CA ASP A 581 -5.46 -36.25 4.22
C ASP A 581 -4.65 -35.13 4.87
N PHE A 582 -3.35 -35.11 4.63
CA PHE A 582 -2.45 -34.09 5.14
C PHE A 582 -1.35 -33.80 4.11
N PHE A 583 -1.37 -32.60 3.54
CA PHE A 583 -0.48 -32.22 2.47
C PHE A 583 0.30 -30.96 2.86
N GLU A 584 1.61 -31.07 3.07
CA GLU A 584 2.54 -29.95 3.34
C GLU A 584 2.05 -28.92 4.39
N GLY A 585 1.52 -29.45 5.49
CA GLY A 585 0.98 -28.62 6.57
C GLY A 585 -0.45 -28.13 6.35
N ILE A 586 -1.14 -28.63 5.33
CA ILE A 586 -2.56 -28.39 5.07
C ILE A 586 -3.32 -29.65 5.48
N GLY A 587 -4.22 -29.56 6.44
CA GLY A 587 -5.12 -30.64 6.84
C GLY A 587 -6.38 -30.66 5.98
N VAL A 588 -6.80 -31.87 5.57
CA VAL A 588 -8.05 -32.10 4.86
C VAL A 588 -8.98 -32.88 5.78
N TRP A 589 -10.10 -32.26 6.13
CA TRP A 589 -11.03 -32.74 7.13
C TRP A 589 -12.37 -33.14 6.51
N HIS A 590 -12.92 -34.28 6.94
CA HIS A 590 -14.26 -34.74 6.57
C HIS A 590 -15.17 -34.75 7.79
N PHE A 591 -16.36 -34.17 7.64
CA PHE A 591 -17.38 -34.14 8.68
C PHE A 591 -18.50 -35.11 8.32
N TYR A 592 -18.94 -35.91 9.28
CA TYR A 592 -19.97 -36.93 9.07
C TYR A 592 -20.79 -37.12 10.33
N ILE A 593 -21.96 -37.78 10.21
CA ILE A 593 -22.78 -38.16 11.36
C ILE A 593 -22.39 -39.58 11.75
N SER A 594 -21.91 -39.75 12.99
CA SER A 594 -21.65 -41.09 13.51
C SER A 594 -22.97 -41.85 13.78
N GLU A 595 -22.99 -43.16 13.46
CA GLU A 595 -24.17 -44.05 13.62
C GLU A 595 -24.67 -44.11 15.05
#